data_089bee05f72865c1df3f0cd938415a59
#
_entry.id   089bee05f72865c1df3f0cd938415a59
#
_cell.length_a   1.000
_cell.length_b   1.000
_cell.length_c   1.000
_cell.angle_alpha   90.00
_cell.angle_beta   90.00
_cell.angle_gamma   90.00
#
_symmetry.space_group_name_H-M   'P 1'
#
loop_
_entity.id
_entity.type
_entity.pdbx_description
1 polymer ?
#
loop_
_entity_poly.entity_id
_entity_poly.type
_entity_poly.pdbx_seq_one_letter_code
_entity_poly.pdbx_strand_id
1 'polypeptide(L)'
;MKRISLIASCFFSLCFLANQIQAQAFKYTFTFEGFSEAAANSAEMSDSVAYLVNWFGGKQYYNDTATINNKGQYIFEGEDPKKAGVYGVLLGDKKSYVEFIIAEPEFSMTTSYGGDMMRKAVFTNSQENTAFQKYFNSMGRFQGETKMLQDQMKATEDEKEKAKIQEDIDTKLQVIKAFKKEFYKSHPELFCTKVFMASDDPEIPEVPAGVEDPEQWKYMWFRKHYFDNIDLTDQRMLRTPVFHTKIDYYIQKLTPQVPDTICYETM
;
A
#
# COMPACT_ATOMS: atom_id res chain seq x y z
N MET A 1 48.88 -19.05 -70.05
CA MET A 1 48.70 -18.11 -68.91
C MET A 1 47.31 -18.29 -68.34
N LYS A 2 47.17 -19.00 -67.23
CA LYS A 2 45.89 -19.31 -66.59
C LYS A 2 45.66 -18.29 -65.44
N ARG A 3 44.62 -17.53 -65.53
CA ARG A 3 44.21 -16.65 -64.43
C ARG A 3 43.26 -17.45 -63.51
N ILE A 4 43.71 -17.63 -62.28
CA ILE A 4 42.92 -18.23 -61.18
C ILE A 4 42.16 -17.10 -60.55
N SER A 5 40.82 -17.19 -60.61
CA SER A 5 39.88 -16.26 -59.91
C SER A 5 39.62 -16.80 -58.54
N LEU A 6 40.01 -16.04 -57.48
CA LEU A 6 39.76 -16.36 -56.10
C LEU A 6 38.39 -15.77 -55.71
N ILE A 7 37.38 -16.61 -55.50
CA ILE A 7 36.09 -16.20 -54.95
C ILE A 7 36.24 -16.23 -53.44
N ALA A 8 36.31 -15.05 -52.82
CA ALA A 8 36.23 -14.90 -51.39
C ALA A 8 34.77 -15.02 -50.94
N SER A 9 34.44 -16.14 -50.32
CA SER A 9 33.15 -16.34 -49.67
C SER A 9 33.13 -15.61 -48.33
N CYS A 10 32.43 -14.46 -48.26
CA CYS A 10 32.13 -13.78 -47.00
C CYS A 10 31.02 -14.56 -46.26
N PHE A 11 31.42 -15.37 -45.31
CA PHE A 11 30.47 -15.90 -44.30
C PHE A 11 30.06 -14.77 -43.39
N PHE A 12 28.86 -14.21 -43.63
CA PHE A 12 28.19 -13.28 -42.72
C PHE A 12 27.64 -14.10 -41.56
N SER A 13 28.42 -14.20 -40.48
CA SER A 13 27.97 -14.81 -39.24
C SER A 13 26.95 -13.87 -38.59
N LEU A 14 25.68 -14.14 -38.83
CA LEU A 14 24.56 -13.49 -38.10
C LEU A 14 24.60 -14.01 -36.65
N CYS A 15 25.29 -13.30 -35.78
CA CYS A 15 25.11 -13.47 -34.34
C CYS A 15 23.71 -13.04 -33.98
N PHE A 16 22.77 -13.99 -33.93
CA PHE A 16 21.54 -13.83 -33.20
C PHE A 16 21.89 -13.63 -31.72
N LEU A 17 21.97 -12.39 -31.30
CA LEU A 17 21.86 -12.04 -29.89
C LEU A 17 20.43 -12.39 -29.48
N ALA A 18 20.21 -13.64 -29.10
CA ALA A 18 19.07 -14.01 -28.32
C ALA A 18 19.17 -13.23 -27.00
N ASN A 19 18.47 -12.09 -26.93
CA ASN A 19 18.12 -11.50 -25.64
C ASN A 19 17.32 -12.57 -24.92
N GLN A 20 17.99 -13.39 -24.15
CA GLN A 20 17.33 -14.16 -23.11
C GLN A 20 16.71 -13.11 -22.19
N ILE A 21 15.40 -12.91 -22.32
CA ILE A 21 14.60 -12.28 -21.27
C ILE A 21 14.74 -13.28 -20.12
N GLN A 22 15.77 -13.07 -19.30
CA GLN A 22 15.92 -13.79 -18.07
C GLN A 22 14.75 -13.34 -17.22
N ALA A 23 13.80 -14.23 -16.97
CA ALA A 23 12.72 -13.94 -16.03
C ALA A 23 13.39 -13.41 -14.77
N GLN A 24 13.07 -12.19 -14.40
CA GLN A 24 13.72 -11.54 -13.28
C GLN A 24 13.33 -12.30 -12.02
N ALA A 25 14.26 -13.07 -11.48
CA ALA A 25 14.09 -13.79 -10.22
C ALA A 25 13.67 -12.80 -9.13
N PHE A 26 12.80 -13.23 -8.23
CA PHE A 26 12.46 -12.44 -7.05
C PHE A 26 13.01 -13.10 -5.81
N LYS A 27 13.28 -12.27 -4.78
CA LYS A 27 13.71 -12.76 -3.47
C LYS A 27 13.32 -11.80 -2.36
N TYR A 28 12.44 -12.24 -1.48
CA TYR A 28 12.02 -11.49 -0.29
C TYR A 28 12.43 -12.25 0.94
N THR A 29 13.20 -11.59 1.82
CA THR A 29 13.73 -12.19 3.06
C THR A 29 13.15 -11.50 4.28
N PHE A 30 12.56 -12.27 5.18
CA PHE A 30 11.93 -11.76 6.40
C PHE A 30 12.55 -12.38 7.65
N THR A 31 12.86 -11.53 8.63
CA THR A 31 13.39 -11.94 9.95
C THR A 31 12.50 -11.35 11.03
N PHE A 32 11.98 -12.20 11.91
CA PHE A 32 11.16 -11.79 13.06
C PHE A 32 11.91 -12.17 14.34
N GLU A 33 12.70 -11.24 14.88
CA GLU A 33 13.51 -11.44 16.06
C GLU A 33 12.64 -11.75 17.28
N GLY A 34 12.97 -12.84 17.99
CA GLY A 34 12.22 -13.31 19.15
C GLY A 34 10.98 -14.17 18.83
N PHE A 35 10.64 -14.39 17.56
CA PHE A 35 9.46 -15.21 17.21
C PHE A 35 9.68 -16.70 17.55
N SER A 36 10.81 -17.27 17.18
CA SER A 36 11.11 -18.68 17.51
C SER A 36 11.15 -18.96 19.00
N GLU A 37 11.66 -18.02 19.79
CA GLU A 37 11.66 -18.11 21.26
C GLU A 37 10.23 -18.07 21.83
N ALA A 38 9.38 -17.18 21.28
CA ALA A 38 7.98 -17.09 21.66
C ALA A 38 7.21 -18.37 21.28
N ALA A 39 7.46 -18.92 20.09
CA ALA A 39 6.85 -20.15 19.62
C ALA A 39 7.28 -21.37 20.46
N ALA A 40 8.55 -21.47 20.84
CA ALA A 40 9.04 -22.54 21.69
C ALA A 40 8.37 -22.56 23.08
N ASN A 41 7.87 -21.43 23.54
CA ASN A 41 7.16 -21.27 24.82
C ASN A 41 5.64 -21.37 24.72
N SER A 42 5.09 -21.73 23.55
CA SER A 42 3.65 -21.81 23.31
C SER A 42 3.26 -23.10 22.59
N ALA A 43 2.31 -23.85 23.14
CA ALA A 43 1.79 -25.05 22.50
C ALA A 43 0.94 -24.77 21.24
N GLU A 44 0.49 -23.54 21.05
CA GLU A 44 -0.41 -23.14 19.96
C GLU A 44 0.33 -22.46 18.81
N MET A 45 1.62 -22.12 18.97
CA MET A 45 2.39 -21.39 17.99
C MET A 45 3.40 -22.28 17.27
N SER A 46 3.59 -22.04 15.99
CA SER A 46 4.65 -22.67 15.21
C SER A 46 5.43 -21.59 14.48
N ASP A 47 6.75 -21.62 14.64
CA ASP A 47 7.67 -20.75 13.90
C ASP A 47 8.13 -21.37 12.57
N SER A 48 7.74 -22.62 12.29
CA SER A 48 8.27 -23.37 11.14
C SER A 48 7.84 -22.77 9.79
N VAL A 49 6.72 -22.03 9.74
CA VAL A 49 6.10 -21.59 8.50
C VAL A 49 5.68 -20.11 8.57
N ALA A 50 5.86 -19.39 7.46
CA ALA A 50 5.24 -18.10 7.20
C ALA A 50 4.55 -18.12 5.84
N TYR A 51 3.49 -17.34 5.70
CA TYR A 51 2.67 -17.28 4.49
C TYR A 51 2.78 -15.89 3.87
N LEU A 52 3.10 -15.84 2.59
CA LEU A 52 2.95 -14.64 1.79
C LEU A 52 1.47 -14.53 1.40
N VAL A 53 0.85 -13.42 1.71
CA VAL A 53 -0.55 -13.14 1.34
C VAL A 53 -0.63 -11.87 0.51
N ASN A 54 -1.61 -11.78 -0.39
CA ASN A 54 -1.86 -10.60 -1.19
C ASN A 54 -3.32 -10.19 -1.17
N TRP A 55 -3.57 -8.90 -1.38
CA TRP A 55 -4.90 -8.37 -1.60
C TRP A 55 -5.35 -8.60 -3.04
N PHE A 56 -6.61 -8.98 -3.22
CA PHE A 56 -7.31 -8.98 -4.52
C PHE A 56 -8.82 -9.06 -4.29
N GLY A 57 -9.61 -8.23 -4.99
CA GLY A 57 -11.06 -8.28 -4.88
C GLY A 57 -11.58 -8.01 -3.46
N GLY A 58 -10.92 -7.13 -2.68
CA GLY A 58 -11.29 -6.84 -1.29
C GLY A 58 -11.03 -7.98 -0.30
N LYS A 59 -10.31 -9.02 -0.71
CA LYS A 59 -9.96 -10.19 0.12
C LYS A 59 -8.46 -10.44 0.09
N GLN A 60 -7.99 -11.16 1.10
CA GLN A 60 -6.62 -11.66 1.15
C GLN A 60 -6.56 -13.12 0.69
N TYR A 61 -5.53 -13.44 -0.06
CA TYR A 61 -5.28 -14.78 -0.58
C TYR A 61 -3.87 -15.24 -0.21
N TYR A 62 -3.73 -16.51 0.14
CA TYR A 62 -2.44 -17.15 0.26
C TYR A 62 -1.77 -17.21 -1.12
N ASN A 63 -0.57 -16.68 -1.22
CA ASN A 63 0.18 -16.59 -2.46
C ASN A 63 1.37 -17.54 -2.48
N ASP A 64 2.06 -17.69 -1.34
CA ASP A 64 3.25 -18.50 -1.21
C ASP A 64 3.47 -18.92 0.25
N THR A 65 4.38 -19.88 0.46
CA THR A 65 4.73 -20.39 1.79
C THR A 65 6.24 -20.55 1.91
N ALA A 66 6.82 -20.07 3.01
CA ALA A 66 8.22 -20.25 3.32
C ALA A 66 8.40 -20.96 4.66
N THR A 67 9.38 -21.83 4.73
CA THR A 67 9.84 -22.44 5.98
C THR A 67 11.01 -21.64 6.55
N ILE A 68 11.12 -21.64 7.88
CA ILE A 68 12.24 -20.99 8.55
C ILE A 68 13.55 -21.71 8.23
N ASN A 69 14.58 -20.96 7.91
CA ASN A 69 15.92 -21.51 7.68
C ASN A 69 16.77 -21.52 8.98
N ASN A 70 17.99 -22.04 8.88
CA ASN A 70 18.92 -22.12 10.03
C ASN A 70 19.44 -20.75 10.52
N LYS A 71 19.11 -19.65 9.83
CA LYS A 71 19.41 -18.27 10.23
C LYS A 71 18.20 -17.55 10.83
N GLY A 72 17.08 -18.25 11.03
CA GLY A 72 15.85 -17.65 11.54
C GLY A 72 15.11 -16.78 10.52
N GLN A 73 15.27 -17.07 9.22
CA GLN A 73 14.71 -16.27 8.14
C GLN A 73 13.67 -17.07 7.34
N TYR A 74 12.64 -16.38 6.87
CA TYR A 74 11.70 -16.88 5.88
C TYR A 74 12.04 -16.23 4.53
N ILE A 75 12.28 -17.06 3.51
CA ILE A 75 12.67 -16.61 2.18
C ILE A 75 11.61 -17.05 1.18
N PHE A 76 11.02 -16.08 0.51
CA PHE A 76 10.15 -16.30 -0.65
C PHE A 76 10.95 -15.95 -1.89
N GLU A 77 11.22 -16.92 -2.75
CA GLU A 77 12.04 -16.72 -3.94
C GLU A 77 11.53 -17.58 -5.11
N GLY A 78 11.76 -17.14 -6.34
CA GLY A 78 11.35 -17.86 -7.53
C GLY A 78 11.76 -17.14 -8.81
N GLU A 79 11.50 -17.80 -9.95
CA GLU A 79 11.84 -17.28 -11.27
C GLU A 79 10.74 -16.35 -11.83
N ASP A 80 9.47 -16.57 -11.45
CA ASP A 80 8.34 -15.76 -11.89
C ASP A 80 8.11 -14.60 -10.92
N PRO A 81 8.35 -13.33 -11.36
CA PRO A 81 8.17 -12.17 -10.50
C PRO A 81 6.75 -12.05 -9.97
N LYS A 82 6.61 -11.73 -8.71
CA LYS A 82 5.30 -11.42 -8.12
C LYS A 82 4.75 -10.13 -8.75
N LYS A 83 3.45 -10.10 -9.00
CA LYS A 83 2.78 -8.89 -9.49
C LYS A 83 2.79 -7.82 -8.41
N ALA A 84 3.14 -6.58 -8.78
CA ALA A 84 3.17 -5.47 -7.83
C ALA A 84 1.81 -5.23 -7.15
N GLY A 85 1.86 -4.85 -5.87
CA GLY A 85 0.68 -4.66 -5.04
C GLY A 85 0.99 -4.59 -3.55
N VAL A 86 -0.05 -4.58 -2.73
CA VAL A 86 0.03 -4.69 -1.27
C VAL A 86 0.01 -6.16 -0.88
N TYR A 87 1.02 -6.57 -0.17
CA TYR A 87 1.22 -7.92 0.34
C TYR A 87 1.41 -7.91 1.84
N GLY A 88 1.43 -9.07 2.44
CA GLY A 88 1.81 -9.23 3.83
C GLY A 88 2.42 -10.59 4.10
N VAL A 89 3.18 -10.67 5.19
CA VAL A 89 3.60 -11.93 5.79
C VAL A 89 2.73 -12.22 6.99
N LEU A 90 2.06 -13.37 6.96
CA LEU A 90 1.32 -13.94 8.07
C LEU A 90 2.19 -15.04 8.69
N LEU A 91 2.49 -14.91 9.96
CA LEU A 91 3.30 -15.91 10.68
C LEU A 91 2.48 -17.16 11.01
N GLY A 92 3.17 -18.22 11.37
CA GLY A 92 2.57 -19.53 11.69
C GLY A 92 1.62 -19.52 12.90
N ASP A 93 1.62 -18.48 13.72
CA ASP A 93 0.62 -18.23 14.77
C ASP A 93 -0.75 -17.81 14.21
N LYS A 94 -0.82 -17.54 12.90
CA LYS A 94 -2.03 -17.11 12.16
C LYS A 94 -2.70 -15.84 12.72
N LYS A 95 -1.95 -15.04 13.49
CA LYS A 95 -2.41 -13.78 14.10
C LYS A 95 -1.44 -12.63 13.79
N SER A 96 -0.16 -12.91 13.79
CA SER A 96 0.89 -11.92 13.57
C SER A 96 1.09 -11.67 12.08
N TYR A 97 0.89 -10.42 11.67
CA TYR A 97 0.83 -10.00 10.29
C TYR A 97 1.56 -8.67 10.08
N VAL A 98 2.32 -8.55 9.00
CA VAL A 98 2.99 -7.31 8.60
C VAL A 98 2.71 -7.06 7.12
N GLU A 99 2.18 -5.89 6.79
CA GLU A 99 1.96 -5.44 5.41
C GLU A 99 3.18 -4.74 4.84
N PHE A 100 3.34 -4.86 3.52
CA PHE A 100 4.38 -4.22 2.74
C PHE A 100 3.99 -4.15 1.26
N ILE A 101 4.81 -3.43 0.48
CA ILE A 101 4.64 -3.29 -0.96
C ILE A 101 5.59 -4.25 -1.69
N ILE A 102 5.08 -4.98 -2.68
CA ILE A 102 5.91 -5.62 -3.70
C ILE A 102 5.88 -4.73 -4.94
N ALA A 103 7.00 -4.08 -5.23
CA ALA A 103 7.28 -3.33 -6.44
C ALA A 103 8.73 -3.50 -6.91
N GLU A 104 9.61 -3.94 -6.01
CA GLU A 104 11.00 -4.30 -6.30
C GLU A 104 11.16 -5.83 -6.38
N PRO A 105 12.11 -6.35 -7.16
CA PRO A 105 12.33 -7.80 -7.28
C PRO A 105 12.98 -8.41 -6.05
N GLU A 106 13.74 -7.63 -5.28
CA GLU A 106 14.47 -8.14 -4.12
C GLU A 106 14.50 -7.11 -2.99
N PHE A 107 14.19 -7.55 -1.78
CA PHE A 107 14.39 -6.78 -0.56
C PHE A 107 14.42 -7.70 0.66
N SER A 108 14.85 -7.13 1.80
CA SER A 108 14.72 -7.79 3.10
C SER A 108 14.03 -6.90 4.12
N MET A 109 13.37 -7.55 5.09
CA MET A 109 12.74 -6.90 6.24
C MET A 109 13.19 -7.61 7.52
N THR A 110 13.56 -6.84 8.52
CA THR A 110 13.81 -7.31 9.89
C THR A 110 12.94 -6.54 10.86
N THR A 111 12.28 -7.23 11.78
CA THR A 111 11.49 -6.61 12.85
C THR A 111 11.52 -7.47 14.11
N SER A 112 11.29 -6.87 15.28
CA SER A 112 11.08 -7.62 16.51
C SER A 112 9.65 -8.13 16.59
N TYR A 113 9.48 -9.42 16.91
CA TYR A 113 8.18 -10.04 17.10
C TYR A 113 7.41 -9.40 18.27
N GLY A 114 6.08 -9.37 18.16
CA GLY A 114 5.19 -8.74 19.14
C GLY A 114 4.60 -7.42 18.64
N GLY A 115 3.85 -6.74 19.49
CA GLY A 115 3.11 -5.54 19.11
C GLY A 115 3.95 -4.51 18.34
N ASP A 116 3.32 -3.82 17.39
CA ASP A 116 3.96 -2.79 16.55
C ASP A 116 5.07 -3.28 15.60
N MET A 117 5.01 -4.55 15.12
CA MET A 117 6.01 -5.11 14.19
C MET A 117 6.25 -4.20 12.97
N MET A 118 5.19 -3.66 12.36
CA MET A 118 5.33 -2.76 11.21
C MET A 118 6.06 -1.46 11.58
N ARG A 119 5.83 -0.92 12.76
CA ARG A 119 6.50 0.30 13.23
C ARG A 119 8.00 0.10 13.44
N LYS A 120 8.39 -1.09 13.90
CA LYS A 120 9.78 -1.47 14.18
C LYS A 120 10.49 -2.06 12.97
N ALA A 121 9.77 -2.35 11.88
CA ALA A 121 10.36 -2.96 10.70
C ALA A 121 11.49 -2.11 10.12
N VAL A 122 12.54 -2.76 9.67
CA VAL A 122 13.65 -2.17 8.93
C VAL A 122 13.72 -2.86 7.58
N PHE A 123 13.53 -2.07 6.51
CA PHE A 123 13.63 -2.57 5.15
C PHE A 123 15.00 -2.26 4.56
N THR A 124 15.55 -3.21 3.82
CA THR A 124 16.82 -3.07 3.09
C THR A 124 16.56 -3.38 1.63
N ASN A 125 17.14 -2.60 0.72
CA ASN A 125 16.96 -2.69 -0.73
C ASN A 125 15.50 -2.48 -1.19
N SER A 126 14.72 -1.67 -0.46
CA SER A 126 13.37 -1.28 -0.88
C SER A 126 13.13 0.19 -0.57
N GLN A 127 13.06 1.00 -1.60
CA GLN A 127 12.67 2.39 -1.51
C GLN A 127 11.16 2.50 -1.22
N GLU A 128 10.36 1.66 -1.86
CA GLU A 128 8.91 1.56 -1.65
C GLU A 128 8.58 1.32 -0.18
N ASN A 129 9.16 0.27 0.41
CA ASN A 129 8.82 -0.12 1.78
C ASN A 129 9.40 0.82 2.83
N THR A 130 10.56 1.43 2.56
CA THR A 130 11.13 2.46 3.42
C THR A 130 10.21 3.70 3.48
N ALA A 131 9.70 4.13 2.32
CA ALA A 131 8.76 5.24 2.24
C ALA A 131 7.39 4.87 2.84
N PHE A 132 6.88 3.66 2.56
CA PHE A 132 5.64 3.12 3.11
C PHE A 132 5.65 3.14 4.64
N GLN A 133 6.70 2.60 5.25
CA GLN A 133 6.87 2.57 6.70
C GLN A 133 6.96 3.98 7.31
N LYS A 134 7.73 4.89 6.68
CA LYS A 134 7.85 6.28 7.14
C LYS A 134 6.48 6.97 7.17
N TYR A 135 5.69 6.79 6.11
CA TYR A 135 4.33 7.33 6.06
C TYR A 135 3.44 6.71 7.14
N PHE A 136 3.42 5.38 7.23
CA PHE A 136 2.65 4.63 8.22
C PHE A 136 2.97 5.07 9.65
N ASN A 137 4.25 5.17 10.00
CA ASN A 137 4.70 5.61 11.32
C ASN A 137 4.28 7.05 11.64
N SER A 138 4.39 7.94 10.64
CA SER A 138 3.98 9.33 10.80
C SER A 138 2.46 9.45 11.01
N MET A 139 1.67 8.76 10.20
CA MET A 139 0.21 8.75 10.32
C MET A 139 -0.26 8.13 11.65
N GLY A 140 0.37 7.03 12.09
CA GLY A 140 0.07 6.42 13.39
C GLY A 140 0.36 7.36 14.56
N ARG A 141 1.46 8.12 14.51
CA ARG A 141 1.77 9.15 15.51
C ARG A 141 0.70 10.26 15.50
N PHE A 142 0.37 10.80 14.33
CA PHE A 142 -0.64 11.86 14.21
C PHE A 142 -2.02 11.42 14.72
N GLN A 143 -2.43 10.18 14.39
CA GLN A 143 -3.68 9.60 14.90
C GLN A 143 -3.67 9.49 16.42
N GLY A 144 -2.56 9.03 17.02
CA GLY A 144 -2.40 8.96 18.47
C GLY A 144 -2.52 10.33 19.13
N GLU A 145 -1.82 11.34 18.60
CA GLU A 145 -1.85 12.72 19.11
C GLU A 145 -3.27 13.33 18.99
N THR A 146 -3.94 13.15 17.84
CA THR A 146 -5.30 13.65 17.64
C THR A 146 -6.30 12.95 18.56
N LYS A 147 -6.16 11.64 18.78
CA LYS A 147 -7.00 10.89 19.70
C LYS A 147 -6.84 11.39 21.13
N MET A 148 -5.63 11.67 21.58
CA MET A 148 -5.40 12.25 22.93
C MET A 148 -6.12 13.59 23.10
N LEU A 149 -6.08 14.48 22.11
CA LEU A 149 -6.82 15.75 22.14
C LEU A 149 -8.33 15.53 22.18
N GLN A 150 -8.85 14.60 21.37
CA GLN A 150 -10.28 14.23 21.39
C GLN A 150 -10.73 13.66 22.74
N ASP A 151 -9.89 12.83 23.36
CA ASP A 151 -10.20 12.25 24.68
C ASP A 151 -10.14 13.33 25.78
N GLN A 152 -9.23 14.29 25.71
CA GLN A 152 -9.19 15.49 26.56
C GLN A 152 -10.45 16.35 26.39
N MET A 153 -10.87 16.61 25.14
CA MET A 153 -12.08 17.37 24.84
C MET A 153 -13.34 16.73 25.43
N LYS A 154 -13.41 15.40 25.45
CA LYS A 154 -14.54 14.67 26.07
C LYS A 154 -14.52 14.70 27.59
N ALA A 155 -13.33 14.84 28.18
CA ALA A 155 -13.12 14.79 29.62
C ALA A 155 -13.36 16.14 30.33
N THR A 156 -13.33 17.27 29.60
CA THR A 156 -13.58 18.60 30.17
C THR A 156 -15.00 19.08 29.88
N GLU A 157 -15.59 19.81 30.85
CA GLU A 157 -16.87 20.50 30.67
C GLU A 157 -16.69 22.02 30.46
N ASP A 158 -15.45 22.55 30.59
CA ASP A 158 -15.14 23.95 30.39
C ASP A 158 -15.12 24.30 28.88
N GLU A 159 -16.08 25.13 28.47
CA GLU A 159 -16.22 25.54 27.05
C GLU A 159 -15.01 26.31 26.51
N LYS A 160 -14.27 27.05 27.38
CA LYS A 160 -13.05 27.72 26.94
C LYS A 160 -11.90 26.72 26.67
N GLU A 161 -11.84 25.69 27.50
CA GLU A 161 -10.87 24.61 27.32
C GLU A 161 -11.21 23.80 26.08
N LYS A 162 -12.49 23.45 25.86
CA LYS A 162 -12.94 22.78 24.61
C LYS A 162 -12.58 23.57 23.36
N ALA A 163 -12.81 24.90 23.37
CA ALA A 163 -12.47 25.75 22.24
C ALA A 163 -10.97 25.74 21.93
N LYS A 164 -10.12 25.76 22.96
CA LYS A 164 -8.67 25.67 22.79
C LYS A 164 -8.25 24.30 22.24
N ILE A 165 -8.80 23.22 22.77
CA ILE A 165 -8.52 21.86 22.28
C ILE A 165 -8.95 21.71 20.82
N GLN A 166 -10.09 22.33 20.43
CA GLN A 166 -10.53 22.32 19.03
C GLN A 166 -9.53 23.04 18.12
N GLU A 167 -8.99 24.18 18.53
CA GLU A 167 -7.93 24.91 17.80
C GLU A 167 -6.67 24.03 17.63
N ASP A 168 -6.28 23.31 18.71
CA ASP A 168 -5.15 22.38 18.66
C ASP A 168 -5.41 21.21 17.67
N ILE A 169 -6.63 20.68 17.64
CA ILE A 169 -7.05 19.64 16.68
C ILE A 169 -6.97 20.18 15.24
N ASP A 170 -7.53 21.37 14.99
CA ASP A 170 -7.53 22.00 13.67
C ASP A 170 -6.09 22.27 13.19
N THR A 171 -5.23 22.75 14.07
CA THR A 171 -3.79 22.91 13.80
C THR A 171 -3.14 21.58 13.44
N LYS A 172 -3.46 20.51 14.18
CA LYS A 172 -2.94 19.17 13.89
C LYS A 172 -3.40 18.65 12.53
N LEU A 173 -4.66 18.87 12.15
CA LEU A 173 -5.17 18.50 10.83
C LEU A 173 -4.43 19.23 9.71
N GLN A 174 -4.08 20.50 9.88
CA GLN A 174 -3.24 21.24 8.91
C GLN A 174 -1.83 20.64 8.80
N VAL A 175 -1.23 20.23 9.92
CA VAL A 175 0.09 19.55 9.91
C VAL A 175 0.01 18.21 9.16
N ILE A 176 -1.05 17.43 9.36
CA ILE A 176 -1.26 16.16 8.64
C ILE A 176 -1.41 16.42 7.15
N LYS A 177 -2.21 17.41 6.75
CA LYS A 177 -2.41 17.80 5.35
C LYS A 177 -1.09 18.23 4.69
N ALA A 178 -0.31 19.06 5.37
CA ALA A 178 1.01 19.49 4.89
C ALA A 178 1.99 18.32 4.74
N PHE A 179 2.02 17.40 5.71
CA PHE A 179 2.84 16.19 5.65
C PHE A 179 2.48 15.32 4.44
N LYS A 180 1.19 15.02 4.23
CA LYS A 180 0.72 14.25 3.09
C LYS A 180 1.14 14.89 1.76
N LYS A 181 0.87 16.19 1.61
CA LYS A 181 1.23 16.94 0.40
C LYS A 181 2.73 16.89 0.10
N GLU A 182 3.57 17.08 1.12
CA GLU A 182 5.02 17.00 0.97
C GLU A 182 5.48 15.58 0.64
N PHE A 183 4.90 14.57 1.30
CA PHE A 183 5.21 13.17 1.03
C PHE A 183 4.89 12.82 -0.44
N TYR A 184 3.71 13.17 -0.94
CA TYR A 184 3.29 12.89 -2.31
C TYR A 184 4.17 13.59 -3.35
N LYS A 185 4.56 14.82 -3.05
CA LYS A 185 5.47 15.61 -3.90
C LYS A 185 6.89 15.04 -3.93
N SER A 186 7.37 14.51 -2.81
CA SER A 186 8.73 13.99 -2.67
C SER A 186 8.89 12.57 -3.22
N HIS A 187 7.79 11.82 -3.37
CA HIS A 187 7.80 10.41 -3.80
C HIS A 187 6.75 10.13 -4.89
N PRO A 188 6.68 10.92 -5.99
CA PRO A 188 5.58 10.82 -6.96
C PRO A 188 5.57 9.50 -7.73
N GLU A 189 6.74 8.87 -7.91
CA GLU A 189 6.90 7.64 -8.70
C GLU A 189 6.62 6.36 -7.90
N LEU A 190 6.61 6.45 -6.57
CA LEU A 190 6.41 5.27 -5.74
C LEU A 190 4.95 4.79 -5.80
N PHE A 191 4.80 3.48 -5.84
CA PHE A 191 3.47 2.87 -5.83
C PHE A 191 2.75 3.10 -4.50
N CYS A 192 3.46 3.05 -3.36
CA CYS A 192 2.88 3.38 -2.06
C CYS A 192 2.27 4.79 -2.03
N THR A 193 2.87 5.78 -2.71
CA THR A 193 2.30 7.11 -2.86
C THR A 193 0.94 7.07 -3.55
N LYS A 194 0.82 6.32 -4.64
CA LYS A 194 -0.46 6.16 -5.34
C LYS A 194 -1.52 5.47 -4.47
N VAL A 195 -1.11 4.48 -3.67
CA VAL A 195 -2.01 3.80 -2.70
C VAL A 195 -2.50 4.78 -1.62
N PHE A 196 -1.61 5.62 -1.09
CA PHE A 196 -1.99 6.61 -0.08
C PHE A 196 -2.88 7.72 -0.65
N MET A 197 -2.54 8.25 -1.83
CA MET A 197 -3.40 9.23 -2.51
C MET A 197 -4.79 8.66 -2.79
N ALA A 198 -4.86 7.42 -3.26
CA ALA A 198 -6.12 6.73 -3.50
C ALA A 198 -6.95 6.52 -2.22
N SER A 199 -6.31 6.48 -1.05
CA SER A 199 -6.99 6.37 0.25
C SER A 199 -7.59 7.70 0.73
N ASP A 200 -7.13 8.81 0.17
CA ASP A 200 -7.65 10.13 0.52
C ASP A 200 -8.92 10.44 -0.26
N ASP A 201 -9.85 11.12 0.40
CA ASP A 201 -11.02 11.67 -0.25
C ASP A 201 -10.68 12.99 -0.96
N PRO A 202 -11.40 13.35 -2.05
CA PRO A 202 -11.21 14.62 -2.72
C PRO A 202 -11.61 15.79 -1.82
N GLU A 203 -10.83 16.87 -1.85
CA GLU A 203 -11.12 18.08 -1.08
C GLU A 203 -12.26 18.87 -1.71
N ILE A 204 -13.40 18.98 -1.01
CA ILE A 204 -14.52 19.77 -1.46
C ILE A 204 -14.14 21.26 -1.40
N PRO A 205 -14.20 22.02 -2.51
CA PRO A 205 -13.91 23.45 -2.48
C PRO A 205 -15.03 24.24 -1.79
N GLU A 206 -14.79 25.53 -1.60
CA GLU A 206 -15.83 26.43 -1.10
C GLU A 206 -17.05 26.42 -2.03
N VAL A 207 -18.23 26.41 -1.42
CA VAL A 207 -19.50 26.44 -2.17
C VAL A 207 -19.64 27.79 -2.90
N PRO A 208 -19.89 27.80 -4.20
CA PRO A 208 -20.05 29.05 -4.94
C PRO A 208 -21.21 29.91 -4.39
N ALA A 209 -21.04 31.21 -4.44
CA ALA A 209 -22.11 32.14 -4.05
C ALA A 209 -23.37 31.94 -4.91
N GLY A 210 -24.55 31.97 -4.28
CA GLY A 210 -25.84 31.82 -4.98
C GLY A 210 -26.32 30.37 -5.14
N VAL A 211 -25.64 29.39 -4.60
CA VAL A 211 -26.12 28.00 -4.52
C VAL A 211 -27.24 27.91 -3.50
N GLU A 212 -28.44 27.46 -3.93
CA GLU A 212 -29.63 27.36 -3.09
C GLU A 212 -29.50 26.27 -1.98
N ASP A 213 -28.92 25.11 -2.33
CA ASP A 213 -28.65 24.00 -1.41
C ASP A 213 -27.15 23.67 -1.36
N PRO A 214 -26.42 24.27 -0.42
CA PRO A 214 -24.99 24.02 -0.25
C PRO A 214 -24.63 22.56 0.06
N GLU A 215 -25.44 21.84 0.81
CA GLU A 215 -25.15 20.46 1.20
C GLU A 215 -25.36 19.49 0.02
N GLN A 216 -26.42 19.70 -0.76
CA GLN A 216 -26.63 18.94 -2.00
C GLN A 216 -25.50 19.22 -3.00
N TRP A 217 -25.05 20.47 -3.13
CA TRP A 217 -23.94 20.83 -4.02
C TRP A 217 -22.64 20.11 -3.57
N LYS A 218 -22.30 20.12 -2.28
CA LYS A 218 -21.12 19.41 -1.76
C LYS A 218 -21.20 17.92 -2.05
N TYR A 219 -22.38 17.30 -1.83
CA TYR A 219 -22.60 15.88 -2.10
C TYR A 219 -22.40 15.56 -3.59
N MET A 220 -22.99 16.33 -4.50
CA MET A 220 -22.87 16.13 -5.93
C MET A 220 -21.43 16.35 -6.41
N TRP A 221 -20.76 17.38 -5.87
CA TRP A 221 -19.35 17.63 -6.15
C TRP A 221 -18.48 16.46 -5.69
N PHE A 222 -18.62 16.02 -4.45
CA PHE A 222 -17.88 14.89 -3.87
C PHE A 222 -18.08 13.62 -4.70
N ARG A 223 -19.30 13.28 -5.02
CA ARG A 223 -19.64 12.12 -5.84
C ARG A 223 -18.97 12.17 -7.21
N LYS A 224 -19.01 13.32 -7.89
CA LYS A 224 -18.39 13.51 -9.20
C LYS A 224 -16.87 13.35 -9.18
N HIS A 225 -16.23 13.79 -8.09
CA HIS A 225 -14.78 13.82 -7.94
C HIS A 225 -14.22 12.67 -7.09
N TYR A 226 -15.05 11.72 -6.72
CA TYR A 226 -14.69 10.66 -5.76
C TYR A 226 -13.47 9.82 -6.18
N PHE A 227 -13.27 9.64 -7.47
CA PHE A 227 -12.16 8.86 -8.02
C PHE A 227 -10.98 9.70 -8.51
N ASP A 228 -10.97 11.03 -8.30
CA ASP A 228 -9.89 11.89 -8.81
C ASP A 228 -8.50 11.54 -8.23
N ASN A 229 -8.46 10.99 -7.03
CA ASN A 229 -7.22 10.60 -6.36
C ASN A 229 -6.75 9.18 -6.69
N ILE A 230 -7.43 8.45 -7.58
CA ILE A 230 -7.09 7.07 -7.94
C ILE A 230 -6.91 6.90 -9.45
N ASP A 231 -5.80 6.32 -9.85
CA ASP A 231 -5.58 5.89 -11.23
C ASP A 231 -6.25 4.53 -11.47
N LEU A 232 -7.46 4.56 -12.03
CA LEU A 232 -8.23 3.35 -12.34
C LEU A 232 -7.58 2.49 -13.44
N THR A 233 -6.58 3.01 -14.17
CA THR A 233 -5.85 2.26 -15.21
C THR A 233 -4.62 1.54 -14.68
N ASP A 234 -4.17 1.86 -13.48
CA ASP A 234 -3.04 1.19 -12.84
C ASP A 234 -3.47 -0.18 -12.28
N GLN A 235 -3.15 -1.25 -13.02
CA GLN A 235 -3.52 -2.61 -12.65
C GLN A 235 -2.96 -3.08 -11.29
N ARG A 236 -1.95 -2.40 -10.74
CA ARG A 236 -1.42 -2.70 -9.41
C ARG A 236 -2.45 -2.39 -8.32
N MET A 237 -3.30 -1.38 -8.56
CA MET A 237 -4.38 -0.99 -7.64
C MET A 237 -5.37 -2.13 -7.35
N LEU A 238 -5.57 -3.07 -8.29
CA LEU A 238 -6.39 -4.28 -8.06
C LEU A 238 -5.89 -5.15 -6.91
N ARG A 239 -4.59 -5.00 -6.55
CA ARG A 239 -3.95 -5.72 -5.44
C ARG A 239 -3.71 -4.80 -4.25
N THR A 240 -4.70 -3.96 -3.96
CA THR A 240 -4.72 -3.11 -2.77
C THR A 240 -6.08 -3.21 -2.10
N PRO A 241 -6.16 -3.02 -0.77
CA PRO A 241 -7.46 -2.94 -0.09
C PRO A 241 -8.26 -1.70 -0.52
N VAL A 242 -7.57 -0.62 -0.91
CA VAL A 242 -8.17 0.69 -1.21
C VAL A 242 -9.09 0.64 -2.43
N PHE A 243 -8.66 -0.02 -3.51
CA PHE A 243 -9.40 -0.04 -4.78
C PHE A 243 -10.84 -0.55 -4.59
N HIS A 244 -10.98 -1.73 -4.01
CA HIS A 244 -12.30 -2.34 -3.82
C HIS A 244 -13.15 -1.59 -2.80
N THR A 245 -12.52 -1.12 -1.71
CA THR A 245 -13.22 -0.31 -0.71
C THR A 245 -13.84 0.95 -1.33
N LYS A 246 -13.10 1.65 -2.21
CA LYS A 246 -13.63 2.83 -2.88
C LYS A 246 -14.75 2.49 -3.86
N ILE A 247 -14.64 1.43 -4.64
CA ILE A 247 -15.70 1.00 -5.55
C ILE A 247 -16.96 0.60 -4.78
N ASP A 248 -16.82 -0.20 -3.75
CA ASP A 248 -17.93 -0.66 -2.91
C ASP A 248 -18.63 0.55 -2.26
N TYR A 249 -17.87 1.50 -1.71
CA TYR A 249 -18.44 2.71 -1.12
C TYR A 249 -19.19 3.54 -2.17
N TYR A 250 -18.62 3.74 -3.36
CA TYR A 250 -19.28 4.48 -4.43
C TYR A 250 -20.61 3.85 -4.82
N ILE A 251 -20.62 2.53 -5.04
CA ILE A 251 -21.83 1.80 -5.44
C ILE A 251 -22.87 1.80 -4.33
N GLN A 252 -22.46 1.54 -3.07
CA GLN A 252 -23.42 1.35 -1.97
C GLN A 252 -23.87 2.66 -1.33
N LYS A 253 -23.06 3.73 -1.37
CA LYS A 253 -23.31 4.97 -0.63
C LYS A 253 -23.49 6.20 -1.52
N LEU A 254 -22.79 6.26 -2.63
CA LEU A 254 -22.82 7.43 -3.50
C LEU A 254 -23.70 7.24 -4.77
N THR A 255 -24.03 6.00 -5.13
CA THR A 255 -24.96 5.73 -6.22
C THR A 255 -26.38 5.71 -5.67
N PRO A 256 -27.33 6.49 -6.26
CA PRO A 256 -28.72 6.48 -5.83
C PRO A 256 -29.34 5.09 -5.89
N GLN A 257 -30.02 4.66 -4.83
CA GLN A 257 -30.77 3.41 -4.78
C GLN A 257 -32.12 3.60 -5.46
N VAL A 258 -32.11 3.70 -6.80
CA VAL A 258 -33.29 3.93 -7.66
C VAL A 258 -33.41 2.77 -8.65
N PRO A 259 -34.60 2.60 -9.33
CA PRO A 259 -34.76 1.58 -10.35
C PRO A 259 -33.63 1.57 -11.38
N ASP A 260 -33.24 0.39 -11.87
CA ASP A 260 -32.06 0.13 -12.70
C ASP A 260 -31.87 1.12 -13.86
N THR A 261 -32.98 1.51 -14.54
CA THR A 261 -32.95 2.44 -15.66
C THR A 261 -32.40 3.84 -15.30
N ILE A 262 -32.66 4.31 -14.10
CA ILE A 262 -32.18 5.64 -13.63
C ILE A 262 -30.75 5.52 -13.09
N CYS A 263 -30.39 4.35 -12.55
CA CYS A 263 -29.05 4.11 -12.04
C CYS A 263 -27.98 4.21 -13.14
N TYR A 264 -28.24 3.71 -14.32
CA TYR A 264 -27.31 3.78 -15.48
C TYR A 264 -27.10 5.21 -15.99
N GLU A 265 -28.08 6.08 -15.88
CA GLU A 265 -27.98 7.48 -16.31
C GLU A 265 -27.16 8.34 -15.32
N THR A 266 -26.98 7.87 -14.10
CA THR A 266 -26.32 8.62 -13.02
C THR A 266 -24.93 8.11 -12.66
N MET A 267 -24.49 6.99 -13.21
CA MET A 267 -23.13 6.45 -13.09
C MET A 267 -22.21 7.06 -14.16
#